data_ce8695706bb9b64870aac86a3d2b117f
#
_entry.id   ce8695706bb9b64870aac86a3d2b117f
#
_cell.length_a   1.000
_cell.length_b   1.000
_cell.length_c   1.000
_cell.angle_alpha   90.00
_cell.angle_beta   90.00
_cell.angle_gamma   90.00
#
_symmetry.space_group_name_H-M   'P 1'
#
loop_
_entity.id
_entity.type
_entity.pdbx_description
1 polymer ?
#
loop_
_entity_poly.entity_id
_entity_poly.type
_entity_poly.pdbx_seq_one_letter_code
_entity_poly.pdbx_strand_id
1 'polypeptide(L)'
;MTRKRGSNGNGVNGRSSIARKPSSSMFAMALEPRFMFDAAGAITAAEVHQQPDQPVPGDQGAGKAAGPDKLADWAIKESTVPAASTPSPTEPAAVTARLAEIQGSVRSVVFVDTSVSDYQTLLKDIAPDAKVILLDSQQEALGQMAKALSGMSGLDSVQVVSHGNEGHLYIAGRAYWADGLANRAQDLQAIGAALKPGGDILFYACNVGAGQAGQEFVQTIHRLTGADVAVSSDETGNAADQNWTLEVQSGAIEAAVPFARASMETFSGRLGTVVVT
;
A
#
# COMPACT_ATOMS: atom_id res chain seq x y z
N MET A 1 -47.07 -36.86 63.65
CA MET A 1 -47.28 -36.11 64.92
C MET A 1 -46.65 -34.76 64.77
N THR A 2 -47.51 -33.75 64.80
CA THR A 2 -47.44 -32.38 65.39
C THR A 2 -46.48 -31.39 64.72
N ARG A 3 -47.00 -30.49 63.89
CA ARG A 3 -47.54 -29.10 64.07
C ARG A 3 -46.64 -28.17 64.86
N LYS A 4 -46.32 -27.01 64.20
CA LYS A 4 -46.70 -25.59 64.52
C LYS A 4 -45.90 -24.65 63.62
N ARG A 5 -46.41 -23.84 62.76
CA ARG A 5 -47.11 -22.54 62.71
C ARG A 5 -46.53 -21.45 63.63
N GLY A 6 -46.28 -20.31 63.03
CA GLY A 6 -46.12 -18.98 63.60
C GLY A 6 -45.45 -18.08 62.57
N SER A 7 -46.06 -17.23 61.84
CA SER A 7 -46.92 -16.06 62.00
C SER A 7 -46.18 -14.78 62.31
N ASN A 8 -46.28 -13.87 61.31
CA ASN A 8 -46.43 -12.42 61.38
C ASN A 8 -45.28 -11.47 61.81
N GLY A 9 -45.11 -10.46 60.98
CA GLY A 9 -44.51 -9.19 61.32
C GLY A 9 -44.53 -8.24 60.14
N ASN A 10 -45.66 -7.51 59.99
CA ASN A 10 -45.82 -6.34 59.14
C ASN A 10 -44.90 -5.21 59.60
N GLY A 11 -44.33 -4.49 58.65
CA GLY A 11 -43.68 -3.18 58.86
C GLY A 11 -43.75 -2.35 57.59
N VAL A 12 -44.78 -1.51 57.51
CA VAL A 12 -45.08 -0.50 56.50
C VAL A 12 -44.28 0.75 56.84
N ASN A 13 -43.77 1.42 55.84
CA ASN A 13 -43.68 2.88 55.63
C ASN A 13 -42.26 3.38 55.23
N GLY A 14 -42.30 4.18 54.21
CA GLY A 14 -41.27 5.14 53.92
C GLY A 14 -41.15 5.52 52.45
N ARG A 15 -42.18 6.20 51.89
CA ARG A 15 -42.04 6.96 50.62
C ARG A 15 -41.00 8.05 50.78
N SER A 16 -40.06 8.13 49.85
CA SER A 16 -39.52 9.42 49.44
C SER A 16 -39.03 9.33 48.01
N SER A 17 -39.87 9.78 47.11
CA SER A 17 -39.59 10.06 45.72
C SER A 17 -38.84 11.40 45.65
N ILE A 18 -37.59 11.36 45.28
CA ILE A 18 -36.87 12.56 44.81
C ILE A 18 -36.64 12.39 43.33
N ALA A 19 -37.51 13.00 42.55
CA ALA A 19 -37.35 13.25 41.14
C ALA A 19 -36.18 14.21 40.94
N ARG A 20 -35.08 13.77 40.36
CA ARG A 20 -34.03 14.64 39.81
C ARG A 20 -34.35 14.94 38.35
N LYS A 21 -34.60 16.21 38.05
CA LYS A 21 -34.71 16.80 36.74
C LYS A 21 -33.39 16.53 35.95
N PRO A 22 -33.45 16.23 34.64
CA PRO A 22 -32.29 16.30 33.79
C PRO A 22 -31.95 17.78 33.52
N SER A 23 -30.76 18.19 33.90
CA SER A 23 -30.21 19.48 33.49
C SER A 23 -29.74 19.34 32.03
N SER A 24 -30.48 20.01 31.13
CA SER A 24 -30.00 20.28 29.77
C SER A 24 -28.84 21.26 29.85
N SER A 25 -27.62 20.78 29.76
CA SER A 25 -26.50 21.65 29.40
C SER A 25 -26.44 21.74 27.89
N MET A 26 -26.95 22.83 27.35
CA MET A 26 -26.66 23.27 25.99
C MET A 26 -25.16 23.59 25.93
N PHE A 27 -24.38 22.71 25.33
CA PHE A 27 -23.08 23.09 24.83
C PHE A 27 -23.29 23.90 23.55
N ALA A 28 -23.10 25.20 23.67
CA ALA A 28 -22.94 26.08 22.53
C ALA A 28 -21.62 25.69 21.84
N MET A 29 -21.71 25.06 20.69
CA MET A 29 -20.58 24.92 19.80
C MET A 29 -20.23 26.28 19.23
N ALA A 30 -19.12 26.83 19.65
CA ALA A 30 -18.52 27.97 19.01
C ALA A 30 -18.14 27.58 17.58
N LEU A 31 -18.73 28.26 16.62
CA LEU A 31 -18.33 28.18 15.20
C LEU A 31 -16.96 28.82 15.06
N GLU A 32 -15.96 28.02 14.77
CA GLU A 32 -14.64 28.51 14.39
C GLU A 32 -14.68 29.20 13.02
N PRO A 33 -13.94 30.32 12.84
CA PRO A 33 -13.98 31.09 11.61
C PRO A 33 -13.32 30.29 10.46
N ARG A 34 -14.04 30.17 9.37
CA ARG A 34 -13.55 29.65 8.11
C ARG A 34 -12.41 30.54 7.62
N PHE A 35 -11.20 30.01 7.55
CA PHE A 35 -10.14 30.60 6.76
C PHE A 35 -10.48 30.44 5.28
N MET A 36 -10.88 31.54 4.64
CA MET A 36 -10.91 31.63 3.19
C MET A 36 -9.47 31.70 2.70
N PHE A 37 -9.02 30.67 2.01
CA PHE A 37 -7.84 30.76 1.18
C PHE A 37 -8.22 31.51 -0.10
N ASP A 38 -7.82 32.76 -0.15
CA ASP A 38 -7.85 33.56 -1.37
C ASP A 38 -6.60 33.19 -2.19
N ALA A 39 -6.80 32.36 -3.21
CA ALA A 39 -5.76 31.93 -4.14
C ALA A 39 -5.78 32.85 -5.37
N ALA A 40 -5.22 34.05 -5.23
CA ALA A 40 -4.87 34.91 -6.35
C ALA A 40 -3.44 35.41 -6.15
N GLY A 41 -2.48 34.56 -6.46
CA GLY A 41 -1.07 34.89 -6.60
C GLY A 41 -0.65 34.70 -8.05
N ALA A 42 -0.72 35.77 -8.85
CA ALA A 42 -0.17 35.85 -10.19
C ALA A 42 1.35 35.63 -10.13
N ILE A 43 1.86 34.65 -10.86
CA ILE A 43 3.29 34.46 -11.09
C ILE A 43 3.66 35.37 -12.23
N THR A 44 4.35 36.47 -11.93
CA THR A 44 5.07 37.25 -12.93
C THR A 44 6.41 36.56 -13.20
N ALA A 45 6.58 36.10 -14.45
CA ALA A 45 7.87 35.70 -14.98
C ALA A 45 8.75 36.97 -15.16
N ALA A 46 9.96 36.88 -14.69
CA ALA A 46 11.19 37.46 -15.26
C ALA A 46 12.19 37.81 -14.15
N GLU A 47 13.21 36.99 -14.02
CA GLU A 47 14.56 37.51 -13.73
C GLU A 47 15.56 36.53 -14.30
N VAL A 48 15.99 36.81 -15.52
CA VAL A 48 17.16 36.27 -16.16
C VAL A 48 18.36 36.96 -15.51
N HIS A 49 19.09 36.25 -14.66
CA HIS A 49 20.41 36.72 -14.25
C HIS A 49 21.40 36.41 -15.35
N GLN A 50 21.80 37.48 -16.04
CA GLN A 50 23.00 37.53 -16.88
C GLN A 50 24.23 37.48 -15.97
N GLN A 51 25.05 36.46 -16.15
CA GLN A 51 26.39 36.40 -15.57
C GLN A 51 27.40 37.03 -16.55
N PRO A 52 28.28 37.94 -16.10
CA PRO A 52 29.20 38.63 -16.99
C PRO A 52 30.38 37.73 -17.37
N ASP A 53 30.79 37.92 -18.64
CA ASP A 53 31.95 37.37 -19.30
C ASP A 53 33.25 37.53 -18.48
N GLN A 54 34.00 36.47 -18.35
CA GLN A 54 35.41 36.51 -17.97
C GLN A 54 36.26 36.21 -19.21
N PRO A 55 37.31 36.98 -19.50
CA PRO A 55 38.17 36.79 -20.67
C PRO A 55 39.19 35.72 -20.44
N VAL A 56 39.34 34.80 -21.40
CA VAL A 56 40.45 33.85 -21.49
C VAL A 56 41.71 34.50 -22.06
N PRO A 57 42.89 34.30 -21.49
CA PRO A 57 44.14 34.79 -22.05
C PRO A 57 44.56 33.95 -23.26
N GLY A 58 44.91 34.64 -24.35
CA GLY A 58 45.48 34.04 -25.52
C GLY A 58 46.92 33.56 -25.27
N ASP A 59 47.29 32.48 -25.93
CA ASP A 59 48.68 32.17 -26.20
C ASP A 59 48.90 32.00 -27.70
N GLN A 60 49.90 32.71 -28.19
CA GLN A 60 50.37 32.74 -29.54
C GLN A 60 51.38 31.63 -29.75
N GLY A 61 51.22 30.84 -30.76
CA GLY A 61 52.22 29.88 -31.21
C GLY A 61 52.13 29.64 -32.72
N ALA A 62 52.88 30.47 -33.45
CA ALA A 62 53.08 30.29 -34.86
C ALA A 62 53.93 29.06 -35.16
N GLY A 63 53.53 28.22 -36.12
CA GLY A 63 54.27 27.07 -36.57
C GLY A 63 53.85 26.53 -37.94
N LYS A 64 54.31 27.19 -38.99
CA LYS A 64 54.81 26.68 -40.27
C LYS A 64 54.03 25.63 -41.06
N ALA A 65 53.59 26.07 -42.21
CA ALA A 65 53.16 25.28 -43.38
C ALA A 65 54.16 24.18 -43.79
N ALA A 66 53.68 22.99 -44.11
CA ALA A 66 54.31 22.04 -45.01
C ALA A 66 53.23 21.43 -45.90
N GLY A 67 53.51 21.47 -47.18
CA GLY A 67 52.62 21.30 -48.30
C GLY A 67 52.15 19.86 -48.61
N PRO A 68 51.47 19.73 -49.73
CA PRO A 68 50.64 18.56 -50.03
C PRO A 68 51.47 17.43 -50.64
N ASP A 69 51.29 16.21 -50.24
CA ASP A 69 51.37 15.02 -51.09
C ASP A 69 51.21 13.74 -50.26
N LYS A 70 50.17 13.09 -50.56
CA LYS A 70 49.97 11.65 -50.75
C LYS A 70 48.56 11.25 -50.35
N LEU A 71 47.66 11.48 -51.30
CA LEU A 71 46.45 10.67 -51.37
C LEU A 71 46.85 9.30 -51.83
N ALA A 72 46.98 8.36 -50.88
CA ALA A 72 47.08 6.92 -51.18
C ALA A 72 45.71 6.32 -50.92
N ASP A 73 45.03 6.12 -52.01
CA ASP A 73 44.31 4.96 -52.48
C ASP A 73 44.10 3.86 -51.43
N TRP A 74 42.93 3.87 -50.79
CA TRP A 74 42.30 2.68 -50.29
C TRP A 74 40.83 2.71 -50.71
N ALA A 75 40.54 2.02 -51.76
CA ALA A 75 39.23 1.74 -52.25
C ALA A 75 38.44 1.02 -51.14
N ILE A 76 37.47 1.73 -50.59
CA ILE A 76 36.46 1.08 -49.75
C ILE A 76 35.63 0.25 -50.70
N LYS A 77 35.81 -1.09 -50.56
CA LYS A 77 34.85 -2.05 -51.12
C LYS A 77 33.50 -1.71 -50.52
N GLU A 78 32.56 -1.28 -51.37
CA GLU A 78 31.14 -1.23 -51.08
C GLU A 78 30.72 -2.62 -50.62
N SER A 79 30.72 -2.80 -49.28
CA SER A 79 29.98 -3.86 -48.66
C SER A 79 28.53 -3.39 -48.67
N THR A 80 27.75 -3.97 -49.53
CA THR A 80 26.28 -3.85 -49.53
C THR A 80 25.76 -4.29 -48.17
N VAL A 81 25.64 -3.36 -47.23
CA VAL A 81 24.84 -3.54 -46.03
C VAL A 81 23.40 -3.59 -46.51
N PRO A 82 22.65 -4.68 -46.31
CA PRO A 82 21.24 -4.69 -46.62
C PRO A 82 20.62 -3.51 -45.84
N ALA A 83 19.89 -2.67 -46.55
CA ALA A 83 19.17 -1.53 -45.99
C ALA A 83 18.45 -2.03 -44.73
N ALA A 84 18.90 -1.54 -43.56
CA ALA A 84 18.16 -1.68 -42.35
C ALA A 84 16.78 -1.11 -42.66
N SER A 85 15.77 -1.96 -42.69
CA SER A 85 14.40 -1.61 -42.81
C SER A 85 14.13 -0.58 -41.71
N THR A 86 13.94 0.68 -42.12
CA THR A 86 13.40 1.73 -41.25
C THR A 86 12.19 1.13 -40.57
N PRO A 87 12.14 1.11 -39.23
CA PRO A 87 10.91 0.70 -38.56
C PRO A 87 9.83 1.65 -39.06
N SER A 88 8.83 1.10 -39.74
CA SER A 88 7.60 1.81 -40.08
C SER A 88 7.09 2.54 -38.84
N PRO A 89 6.59 3.77 -38.95
CA PRO A 89 5.91 4.43 -37.85
C PRO A 89 4.50 3.86 -37.67
N THR A 90 4.45 2.62 -37.30
CA THR A 90 3.30 1.84 -36.93
C THR A 90 3.72 1.30 -35.57
N GLU A 91 3.22 1.76 -34.48
CA GLU A 91 1.89 1.71 -33.92
C GLU A 91 1.85 2.21 -32.46
N PRO A 92 1.31 3.36 -32.19
CA PRO A 92 0.86 3.62 -30.83
C PRO A 92 -0.25 2.61 -30.45
N ALA A 93 -1.02 2.10 -31.42
CA ALA A 93 -2.07 1.11 -31.16
C ALA A 93 -1.53 -0.26 -30.73
N ALA A 94 -0.44 -0.78 -31.33
CA ALA A 94 0.13 -2.07 -30.93
C ALA A 94 0.88 -1.98 -29.61
N VAL A 95 1.54 -0.86 -29.31
CA VAL A 95 2.13 -0.62 -27.99
C VAL A 95 1.04 -0.49 -26.95
N THR A 96 -0.05 0.20 -27.25
CA THR A 96 -1.20 0.33 -26.34
C THR A 96 -1.90 -1.02 -26.14
N ALA A 97 -2.10 -1.81 -27.20
CA ALA A 97 -2.66 -3.14 -27.11
C ALA A 97 -1.76 -4.09 -26.30
N ARG A 98 -0.45 -4.03 -26.50
CA ARG A 98 0.51 -4.84 -25.75
C ARG A 98 0.63 -4.44 -24.29
N LEU A 99 0.53 -3.12 -23.99
CA LEU A 99 0.41 -2.64 -22.62
C LEU A 99 -0.91 -3.08 -21.98
N ALA A 100 -2.00 -3.09 -22.74
CA ALA A 100 -3.29 -3.61 -22.26
C ALA A 100 -3.26 -5.12 -22.03
N GLU A 101 -2.57 -5.91 -22.88
CA GLU A 101 -2.35 -7.34 -22.67
C GLU A 101 -1.50 -7.62 -21.42
N ILE A 102 -0.43 -6.84 -21.20
CA ILE A 102 0.41 -6.95 -20.00
C ILE A 102 -0.38 -6.55 -18.75
N GLN A 103 -1.21 -5.52 -18.82
CA GLN A 103 -2.10 -5.12 -17.72
C GLN A 103 -3.25 -6.11 -17.52
N GLY A 104 -3.77 -6.73 -18.58
CA GLY A 104 -4.79 -7.79 -18.52
C GLY A 104 -4.26 -9.11 -17.97
N SER A 105 -2.94 -9.31 -17.86
CA SER A 105 -2.35 -10.50 -17.26
C SER A 105 -2.14 -10.39 -15.74
N VAL A 106 -2.16 -9.17 -15.17
CA VAL A 106 -2.03 -8.98 -13.72
C VAL A 106 -3.34 -9.33 -13.04
N ARG A 107 -3.31 -10.37 -12.23
CA ARG A 107 -4.47 -10.84 -11.45
C ARG A 107 -4.37 -10.51 -9.97
N SER A 108 -3.17 -10.34 -9.46
CA SER A 108 -2.94 -9.96 -8.07
C SER A 108 -1.91 -8.84 -7.95
N VAL A 109 -2.03 -8.04 -6.90
CA VAL A 109 -1.03 -7.03 -6.53
C VAL A 109 -0.52 -7.35 -5.14
N VAL A 110 0.80 -7.44 -4.99
CA VAL A 110 1.49 -7.71 -3.72
C VAL A 110 2.20 -6.45 -3.27
N PHE A 111 1.71 -5.84 -2.20
CA PHE A 111 2.37 -4.74 -1.54
C PHE A 111 3.32 -5.26 -0.48
N VAL A 112 4.53 -4.72 -0.44
CA VAL A 112 5.56 -5.16 0.50
C VAL A 112 6.10 -3.97 1.28
N ASP A 113 5.99 -4.06 2.59
CA ASP A 113 6.69 -3.14 3.48
C ASP A 113 8.18 -3.49 3.50
N THR A 114 9.01 -2.55 3.08
CA THR A 114 10.47 -2.75 3.00
C THR A 114 11.15 -2.81 4.37
N SER A 115 10.42 -2.53 5.46
CA SER A 115 10.90 -2.75 6.83
C SER A 115 10.91 -4.23 7.24
N VAL A 116 10.16 -5.08 6.54
CA VAL A 116 10.20 -6.53 6.73
C VAL A 116 11.57 -7.06 6.29
N SER A 117 12.32 -7.62 7.22
CA SER A 117 13.64 -8.19 6.93
C SER A 117 13.50 -9.39 5.98
N ASP A 118 14.46 -9.55 5.07
CA ASP A 118 14.53 -10.66 4.10
C ASP A 118 13.30 -10.79 3.17
N TYR A 119 12.51 -9.72 2.99
CA TYR A 119 11.34 -9.74 2.08
C TYR A 119 11.72 -10.15 0.65
N GLN A 120 12.96 -9.88 0.22
CA GLN A 120 13.48 -10.26 -1.10
C GLN A 120 13.43 -11.77 -1.32
N THR A 121 13.56 -12.58 -0.27
CA THR A 121 13.43 -14.03 -0.36
C THR A 121 12.02 -14.45 -0.74
N LEU A 122 10.99 -13.79 -0.21
CA LEU A 122 9.59 -14.05 -0.60
C LEU A 122 9.31 -13.69 -2.06
N LEU A 123 10.04 -12.72 -2.61
CA LEU A 123 9.84 -12.27 -3.98
C LEU A 123 10.56 -13.11 -5.03
N LYS A 124 11.39 -14.08 -4.61
CA LYS A 124 11.97 -15.08 -5.53
C LYS A 124 10.85 -15.99 -6.03
N ASP A 125 10.77 -16.15 -7.34
CA ASP A 125 9.78 -17.04 -7.97
C ASP A 125 8.33 -16.74 -7.58
N ILE A 126 8.01 -15.44 -7.44
CA ILE A 126 6.63 -14.99 -7.20
C ILE A 126 5.73 -15.35 -8.41
N ALA A 127 4.45 -15.55 -8.16
CA ALA A 127 3.48 -15.87 -9.20
C ALA A 127 3.57 -14.92 -10.40
N PRO A 128 3.57 -15.40 -11.64
CA PRO A 128 3.85 -14.57 -12.83
C PRO A 128 2.77 -13.55 -13.13
N ASP A 129 1.57 -13.72 -12.59
CA ASP A 129 0.42 -12.82 -12.66
C ASP A 129 0.32 -11.89 -11.44
N ALA A 130 1.31 -11.93 -10.54
CA ALA A 130 1.42 -11.05 -9.39
C ALA A 130 2.32 -9.84 -9.68
N LYS A 131 1.78 -8.64 -9.54
CA LYS A 131 2.55 -7.38 -9.60
C LYS A 131 3.02 -6.99 -8.20
N VAL A 132 4.34 -6.88 -8.01
CA VAL A 132 4.93 -6.44 -6.74
C VAL A 132 5.09 -4.93 -6.70
N ILE A 133 4.73 -4.34 -5.56
CA ILE A 133 4.90 -2.92 -5.28
C ILE A 133 5.53 -2.76 -3.89
N LEU A 134 6.72 -2.18 -3.83
CA LEU A 134 7.38 -1.85 -2.58
C LEU A 134 6.82 -0.53 -2.03
N LEU A 135 6.46 -0.52 -0.74
CA LEU A 135 5.94 0.66 -0.07
C LEU A 135 7.06 1.55 0.45
N ASP A 136 6.90 2.85 0.27
CA ASP A 136 7.78 3.87 0.79
C ASP A 136 7.39 4.21 2.23
N SER A 137 8.30 4.00 3.19
CA SER A 137 8.07 4.28 4.61
C SER A 137 7.89 5.77 4.93
N GLN A 138 8.22 6.67 4.01
CA GLN A 138 8.04 8.12 4.19
C GLN A 138 6.62 8.58 3.82
N GLN A 139 5.84 7.73 3.19
CA GLN A 139 4.49 8.03 2.76
C GLN A 139 3.45 7.19 3.53
N GLU A 140 2.22 7.64 3.50
CA GLU A 140 1.12 6.93 4.13
C GLU A 140 0.72 5.70 3.29
N ALA A 141 0.67 4.51 3.90
CA ALA A 141 0.59 3.24 3.18
C ALA A 141 -0.71 3.05 2.38
N LEU A 142 -1.88 3.31 2.99
CA LEU A 142 -3.16 3.08 2.32
C LEU A 142 -3.35 4.01 1.12
N GLY A 143 -2.88 5.26 1.23
CA GLY A 143 -2.88 6.21 0.11
C GLY A 143 -1.93 5.79 -1.02
N GLN A 144 -0.75 5.23 -0.69
CA GLN A 144 0.14 4.65 -1.70
C GLN A 144 -0.52 3.48 -2.42
N MET A 145 -1.16 2.57 -1.68
CA MET A 145 -1.86 1.42 -2.23
C MET A 145 -3.00 1.86 -3.15
N ALA A 146 -3.87 2.76 -2.69
CA ALA A 146 -4.97 3.31 -3.48
C ALA A 146 -4.48 3.97 -4.77
N LYS A 147 -3.41 4.78 -4.68
CA LYS A 147 -2.79 5.42 -5.84
C LYS A 147 -2.20 4.40 -6.82
N ALA A 148 -1.52 3.38 -6.32
CA ALA A 148 -0.89 2.36 -7.15
C ALA A 148 -1.91 1.47 -7.88
N LEU A 149 -3.09 1.28 -7.27
CA LEU A 149 -4.23 0.54 -7.85
C LEU A 149 -5.10 1.40 -8.76
N SER A 150 -4.86 2.72 -8.83
CA SER A 150 -5.63 3.63 -9.67
C SER A 150 -5.57 3.19 -11.14
N GLY A 151 -6.74 3.02 -11.75
CA GLY A 151 -6.88 2.53 -13.13
C GLY A 151 -6.77 1.01 -13.29
N MET A 152 -6.57 0.26 -12.21
CA MET A 152 -6.68 -1.20 -12.20
C MET A 152 -8.10 -1.61 -11.82
N SER A 153 -8.56 -2.74 -12.36
CA SER A 153 -9.87 -3.31 -12.04
C SER A 153 -9.87 -4.81 -12.30
N GLY A 154 -10.78 -5.53 -11.65
CA GLY A 154 -10.94 -6.97 -11.89
C GLY A 154 -9.83 -7.84 -11.32
N LEU A 155 -9.06 -7.31 -10.36
CA LEU A 155 -8.03 -8.08 -9.66
C LEU A 155 -8.69 -9.19 -8.83
N ASP A 156 -8.06 -10.35 -8.79
CA ASP A 156 -8.48 -11.44 -7.91
C ASP A 156 -8.13 -11.11 -6.47
N SER A 157 -6.96 -10.52 -6.23
CA SER A 157 -6.54 -10.17 -4.88
C SER A 157 -5.60 -8.98 -4.78
N VAL A 158 -5.63 -8.36 -3.61
CA VAL A 158 -4.60 -7.47 -3.09
C VAL A 158 -3.96 -8.14 -1.87
N GLN A 159 -2.65 -8.31 -1.88
CA GLN A 159 -1.93 -9.00 -0.84
C GLN A 159 -0.88 -8.08 -0.22
N VAL A 160 -0.70 -8.15 1.07
CA VAL A 160 0.15 -7.22 1.84
C VAL A 160 1.09 -8.02 2.71
N VAL A 161 2.39 -7.75 2.58
CA VAL A 161 3.44 -8.26 3.49
C VAL A 161 3.89 -7.11 4.37
N SER A 162 3.67 -7.24 5.66
CA SER A 162 3.97 -6.19 6.63
C SER A 162 4.20 -6.76 8.04
N HIS A 163 4.42 -5.89 9.00
CA HIS A 163 4.37 -6.28 10.41
C HIS A 163 2.95 -6.20 10.97
N GLY A 164 2.68 -6.94 12.03
CA GLY A 164 1.39 -6.91 12.69
C GLY A 164 1.45 -7.30 14.16
N ASN A 165 0.35 -7.04 14.85
CA ASN A 165 0.07 -7.51 16.19
C ASN A 165 -1.46 -7.53 16.38
N GLU A 166 -1.95 -8.02 17.53
CA GLU A 166 -3.38 -8.14 17.81
C GLU A 166 -4.16 -6.87 17.45
N GLY A 167 -5.08 -7.03 16.50
CA GLY A 167 -6.00 -5.97 16.07
C GLY A 167 -5.40 -4.82 15.27
N HIS A 168 -4.13 -4.91 14.83
CA HIS A 168 -3.55 -3.84 14.01
C HIS A 168 -2.45 -4.31 13.06
N LEU A 169 -2.31 -3.57 11.96
CA LEU A 169 -1.17 -3.64 11.04
C LEU A 169 -0.15 -2.57 11.38
N TYR A 170 1.12 -2.91 11.21
CA TYR A 170 2.20 -1.93 11.20
C TYR A 170 2.87 -1.96 9.83
N ILE A 171 2.65 -0.92 9.04
CA ILE A 171 3.04 -0.88 7.64
C ILE A 171 3.54 0.53 7.25
N ALA A 172 4.66 0.59 6.53
CA ALA A 172 5.32 1.83 6.14
C ALA A 172 5.51 2.81 7.32
N GLY A 173 5.99 2.29 8.47
CA GLY A 173 6.27 3.06 9.66
C GLY A 173 5.04 3.57 10.42
N ARG A 174 3.84 3.08 10.12
CA ARG A 174 2.58 3.50 10.77
C ARG A 174 1.76 2.31 11.24
N ALA A 175 1.06 2.50 12.35
CA ALA A 175 0.11 1.52 12.87
C ALA A 175 -1.33 1.87 12.45
N TYR A 176 -2.10 0.86 12.08
CA TYR A 176 -3.50 0.96 11.65
C TYR A 176 -4.36 0.06 12.50
N TRP A 177 -5.21 0.64 13.34
CA TRP A 177 -6.23 -0.03 14.16
C TRP A 177 -7.61 0.16 13.56
N ALA A 178 -8.56 -0.69 13.92
CA ALA A 178 -9.93 -0.67 13.41
C ALA A 178 -10.62 0.70 13.53
N ASP A 179 -10.47 1.40 14.65
CA ASP A 179 -11.07 2.71 14.92
C ASP A 179 -10.48 3.83 14.03
N GLY A 180 -9.19 3.72 13.68
CA GLY A 180 -8.52 4.69 12.79
C GLY A 180 -8.85 4.54 11.31
N LEU A 181 -9.29 3.34 10.88
CA LEU A 181 -9.54 3.03 9.46
C LEU A 181 -10.68 3.84 8.84
N ALA A 182 -11.65 4.28 9.66
CA ALA A 182 -12.73 5.14 9.17
C ALA A 182 -12.21 6.46 8.56
N ASN A 183 -11.11 6.99 9.07
CA ASN A 183 -10.45 8.19 8.54
C ASN A 183 -9.76 7.93 7.18
N ARG A 184 -9.63 6.68 6.80
CA ARG A 184 -9.02 6.21 5.54
C ARG A 184 -10.02 5.51 4.62
N ALA A 185 -11.31 5.71 4.87
CA ALA A 185 -12.39 5.05 4.13
C ALA A 185 -12.29 5.26 2.61
N GLN A 186 -11.88 6.45 2.16
CA GLN A 186 -11.72 6.75 0.74
C GLN A 186 -10.62 5.90 0.08
N ASP A 187 -9.48 5.74 0.75
CA ASP A 187 -8.39 4.90 0.24
C ASP A 187 -8.77 3.43 0.23
N LEU A 188 -9.42 2.96 1.30
CA LEU A 188 -9.90 1.57 1.39
C LEU A 188 -10.98 1.27 0.34
N GLN A 189 -11.91 2.18 0.08
CA GLN A 189 -12.88 2.05 -1.00
C GLN A 189 -12.21 1.99 -2.38
N ALA A 190 -11.17 2.81 -2.60
CA ALA A 190 -10.40 2.78 -3.85
C ALA A 190 -9.62 1.45 -4.02
N ILE A 191 -9.08 0.90 -2.92
CA ILE A 191 -8.45 -0.42 -2.93
C ILE A 191 -9.47 -1.51 -3.28
N GLY A 192 -10.64 -1.50 -2.63
CA GLY A 192 -11.73 -2.44 -2.92
C GLY A 192 -12.25 -2.34 -4.35
N ALA A 193 -12.34 -1.13 -4.91
CA ALA A 193 -12.81 -0.90 -6.28
C ALA A 193 -11.88 -1.48 -7.36
N ALA A 194 -10.62 -1.76 -7.04
CA ALA A 194 -9.69 -2.42 -7.95
C ALA A 194 -9.92 -3.94 -8.05
N LEU A 195 -10.62 -4.52 -7.09
CA LEU A 195 -10.92 -5.95 -7.05
C LEU A 195 -12.12 -6.30 -7.91
N LYS A 196 -12.18 -7.56 -8.36
CA LYS A 196 -13.43 -8.14 -8.89
C LYS A 196 -14.46 -8.31 -7.77
N PRO A 197 -15.75 -8.49 -8.09
CA PRO A 197 -16.74 -8.93 -7.08
C PRO A 197 -16.29 -10.23 -6.41
N GLY A 198 -16.25 -10.26 -5.07
CA GLY A 198 -15.72 -11.39 -4.30
C GLY A 198 -14.19 -11.53 -4.41
N GLY A 199 -13.46 -10.46 -4.67
CA GLY A 199 -12.01 -10.47 -4.64
C GLY A 199 -11.48 -10.25 -3.22
N ASP A 200 -10.24 -10.68 -2.97
CA ASP A 200 -9.68 -10.88 -1.65
C ASP A 200 -8.63 -9.84 -1.26
N ILE A 201 -8.56 -9.52 0.02
CA ILE A 201 -7.43 -8.79 0.62
C ILE A 201 -6.78 -9.68 1.69
N LEU A 202 -5.52 -10.03 1.48
CA LEU A 202 -4.76 -10.90 2.37
C LEU A 202 -3.63 -10.13 3.04
N PHE A 203 -3.52 -10.27 4.37
CA PHE A 203 -2.45 -9.65 5.13
C PHE A 203 -1.54 -10.71 5.75
N TYR A 204 -0.33 -10.83 5.24
CA TYR A 204 0.73 -11.64 5.81
C TYR A 204 1.47 -10.80 6.84
N ALA A 205 1.01 -10.91 8.08
CA ALA A 205 1.50 -10.17 9.24
C ALA A 205 1.09 -10.92 10.52
N CYS A 206 1.95 -10.96 11.53
CA CYS A 206 1.70 -11.74 12.74
C CYS A 206 0.53 -11.21 13.55
N ASN A 207 -0.31 -12.12 14.07
CA ASN A 207 -1.31 -11.87 15.13
C ASN A 207 -2.41 -10.85 14.80
N VAL A 208 -2.53 -10.34 13.58
CA VAL A 208 -3.50 -9.28 13.24
C VAL A 208 -4.93 -9.69 13.56
N GLY A 209 -5.26 -10.96 13.31
CA GLY A 209 -6.58 -11.53 13.58
C GLY A 209 -6.80 -12.00 15.01
N ALA A 210 -5.80 -11.90 15.89
CA ALA A 210 -5.90 -12.42 17.24
C ALA A 210 -6.96 -11.65 18.06
N GLY A 211 -7.67 -12.39 18.92
CA GLY A 211 -8.63 -11.83 19.86
C GLY A 211 -9.81 -11.09 19.24
N GLN A 212 -10.52 -10.32 20.06
CA GLN A 212 -11.65 -9.53 19.61
C GLN A 212 -11.21 -8.35 18.73
N ALA A 213 -10.09 -7.72 19.06
CA ALA A 213 -9.57 -6.58 18.30
C ALA A 213 -9.23 -6.98 16.87
N GLY A 214 -8.69 -8.21 16.67
CA GLY A 214 -8.40 -8.76 15.34
C GLY A 214 -9.67 -8.98 14.52
N GLN A 215 -10.71 -9.51 15.13
CA GLN A 215 -12.01 -9.68 14.46
C GLN A 215 -12.62 -8.33 14.07
N GLU A 216 -12.56 -7.33 14.94
CA GLU A 216 -13.04 -5.97 14.64
C GLU A 216 -12.26 -5.32 13.50
N PHE A 217 -10.94 -5.55 13.46
CA PHE A 217 -10.07 -5.08 12.37
C PHE A 217 -10.50 -5.69 11.03
N VAL A 218 -10.62 -7.02 10.95
CA VAL A 218 -11.04 -7.75 9.74
C VAL A 218 -12.41 -7.27 9.25
N GLN A 219 -13.40 -7.19 10.14
CA GLN A 219 -14.74 -6.73 9.80
C GLN A 219 -14.76 -5.27 9.33
N THR A 220 -13.87 -4.43 9.86
CA THR A 220 -13.79 -3.03 9.45
C THR A 220 -13.19 -2.89 8.06
N ILE A 221 -12.11 -3.62 7.73
CA ILE A 221 -11.56 -3.66 6.37
C ILE A 221 -12.61 -4.19 5.39
N HIS A 222 -13.23 -5.34 5.69
CA HIS A 222 -14.29 -5.92 4.86
C HIS A 222 -15.42 -4.90 4.55
N ARG A 223 -15.94 -4.25 5.58
CA ARG A 223 -17.01 -3.25 5.43
C ARG A 223 -16.60 -2.05 4.59
N LEU A 224 -15.35 -1.59 4.70
CA LEU A 224 -14.86 -0.40 4.00
C LEU A 224 -14.43 -0.68 2.55
N THR A 225 -13.98 -1.90 2.27
CA THR A 225 -13.50 -2.29 0.94
C THR A 225 -14.54 -3.06 0.13
N GLY A 226 -15.45 -3.78 0.79
CA GLY A 226 -16.36 -4.77 0.19
C GLY A 226 -15.65 -6.06 -0.26
N ALA A 227 -14.38 -6.23 0.09
CA ALA A 227 -13.58 -7.42 -0.25
C ALA A 227 -13.67 -8.47 0.86
N ASP A 228 -13.42 -9.74 0.52
CA ASP A 228 -13.17 -10.77 1.51
C ASP A 228 -11.75 -10.60 2.07
N VAL A 229 -11.60 -10.73 3.39
CA VAL A 229 -10.35 -10.38 4.08
C VAL A 229 -9.84 -11.58 4.83
N ALA A 230 -8.52 -11.85 4.73
CA ALA A 230 -7.85 -12.88 5.50
C ALA A 230 -6.60 -12.36 6.21
N VAL A 231 -6.45 -12.74 7.48
CA VAL A 231 -5.31 -12.38 8.34
C VAL A 231 -4.93 -13.55 9.24
N SER A 232 -3.68 -13.58 9.71
CA SER A 232 -3.23 -14.59 10.69
C SER A 232 -3.63 -14.22 12.12
N SER A 233 -4.00 -15.23 12.91
CA SER A 233 -4.24 -15.11 14.34
C SER A 233 -3.04 -15.50 15.21
N ASP A 234 -1.93 -15.92 14.57
CA ASP A 234 -0.68 -16.33 15.22
C ASP A 234 0.54 -15.74 14.52
N GLU A 235 1.72 -16.29 14.76
CA GLU A 235 2.97 -15.85 14.16
C GLU A 235 3.07 -16.33 12.69
N THR A 236 3.23 -15.38 11.76
CA THR A 236 3.40 -15.67 10.33
C THR A 236 4.89 -15.78 9.98
N GLY A 237 5.29 -16.83 9.29
CA GLY A 237 6.67 -17.04 8.87
C GLY A 237 7.08 -18.50 8.78
N ASN A 238 8.40 -18.77 8.91
CA ASN A 238 8.99 -20.10 8.74
C ASN A 238 9.75 -20.62 9.98
N ALA A 239 9.63 -19.99 11.15
CA ALA A 239 10.18 -20.54 12.37
C ALA A 239 9.33 -21.72 12.89
N ALA A 240 9.82 -22.46 13.88
CA ALA A 240 9.20 -23.70 14.34
C ALA A 240 7.75 -23.56 14.86
N ASP A 241 7.40 -22.36 15.31
CA ASP A 241 6.09 -21.98 15.87
C ASP A 241 5.32 -21.03 14.93
N GLN A 242 5.75 -20.90 13.68
CA GLN A 242 5.17 -20.02 12.67
C GLN A 242 4.59 -20.81 11.50
N ASN A 243 3.64 -20.20 10.80
CA ASN A 243 3.06 -20.76 9.60
C ASN A 243 2.62 -19.64 8.64
N TRP A 244 2.10 -19.98 7.45
CA TRP A 244 1.61 -19.06 6.45
C TRP A 244 0.09 -19.10 6.28
N THR A 245 -0.61 -19.68 7.26
CA THR A 245 -2.08 -19.76 7.25
C THR A 245 -2.67 -18.43 7.69
N LEU A 246 -3.80 -18.08 7.12
CA LEU A 246 -4.58 -16.90 7.48
C LEU A 246 -5.93 -17.38 8.04
N GLU A 247 -5.98 -17.59 9.37
CA GLU A 247 -7.07 -18.31 10.02
C GLU A 247 -8.34 -17.48 10.16
N VAL A 248 -8.21 -16.15 10.28
CA VAL A 248 -9.35 -15.26 10.50
C VAL A 248 -9.77 -14.65 9.16
N GLN A 249 -11.02 -14.93 8.77
CA GLN A 249 -11.55 -14.53 7.46
C GLN A 249 -12.92 -13.89 7.62
N SER A 250 -13.25 -12.93 6.73
CA SER A 250 -14.56 -12.29 6.66
C SER A 250 -15.50 -12.89 5.59
N GLY A 251 -14.97 -13.73 4.70
CA GLY A 251 -15.68 -14.38 3.61
C GLY A 251 -14.90 -15.56 3.06
N ALA A 252 -15.26 -16.04 1.87
CA ALA A 252 -14.54 -17.12 1.19
C ALA A 252 -13.27 -16.54 0.54
N ILE A 253 -12.14 -17.20 0.72
CA ILE A 253 -10.85 -16.78 0.14
C ILE A 253 -10.49 -17.70 -1.01
N GLU A 254 -10.55 -17.18 -2.23
CA GLU A 254 -10.19 -17.89 -3.46
C GLU A 254 -8.77 -17.58 -3.94
N ALA A 255 -8.18 -16.51 -3.42
CA ALA A 255 -6.83 -16.09 -3.81
C ALA A 255 -5.77 -17.12 -3.41
N ALA A 256 -4.93 -17.46 -4.36
CA ALA A 256 -3.75 -18.27 -4.09
C ALA A 256 -2.65 -17.45 -3.39
N VAL A 257 -1.82 -18.12 -2.59
CA VAL A 257 -0.58 -17.54 -2.05
C VAL A 257 0.36 -17.23 -3.21
N PRO A 258 0.88 -16.00 -3.34
CA PRO A 258 1.68 -15.58 -4.50
C PRO A 258 3.13 -16.04 -4.40
N PHE A 259 3.57 -16.48 -3.22
CA PHE A 259 4.96 -16.85 -2.95
C PHE A 259 5.21 -18.32 -3.29
N ALA A 260 6.34 -18.59 -3.91
CA ALA A 260 6.78 -19.97 -4.11
C ALA A 260 7.02 -20.67 -2.76
N ARG A 261 6.65 -21.94 -2.68
CA ARG A 261 6.84 -22.74 -1.47
C ARG A 261 8.30 -22.72 -0.99
N ALA A 262 9.26 -22.86 -1.90
CA ALA A 262 10.69 -22.81 -1.59
C ALA A 262 11.12 -21.46 -0.99
N SER A 263 10.52 -20.36 -1.45
CA SER A 263 10.77 -19.01 -0.91
C SER A 263 10.22 -18.87 0.50
N MET A 264 9.02 -19.39 0.76
CA MET A 264 8.44 -19.40 2.11
C MET A 264 9.25 -20.27 3.09
N GLU A 265 9.70 -21.47 2.65
CA GLU A 265 10.52 -22.39 3.44
C GLU A 265 11.92 -21.85 3.79
N THR A 266 12.44 -20.92 2.98
CA THR A 266 13.76 -20.30 3.19
C THR A 266 13.70 -18.89 3.76
N PHE A 267 12.50 -18.33 3.93
CA PHE A 267 12.32 -17.02 4.52
C PHE A 267 12.81 -17.00 5.98
N SER A 268 13.71 -16.08 6.28
CA SER A 268 14.31 -15.90 7.60
C SER A 268 13.89 -14.61 8.30
N GLY A 269 13.03 -13.82 7.63
CA GLY A 269 12.51 -12.57 8.17
C GLY A 269 11.49 -12.76 9.29
N ARG A 270 11.05 -11.65 9.85
CA ARG A 270 10.02 -11.62 10.89
C ARG A 270 8.91 -10.67 10.48
N LEU A 271 7.66 -11.10 10.65
CA LEU A 271 6.44 -10.32 10.40
C LEU A 271 5.76 -9.87 11.72
N GLY A 272 6.37 -10.18 12.86
CA GLY A 272 5.92 -9.73 14.18
C GLY A 272 6.32 -8.29 14.48
N THR A 273 5.87 -7.78 15.61
CA THR A 273 6.03 -6.39 16.04
C THR A 273 7.48 -5.93 16.01
N VAL A 274 7.75 -4.83 15.32
CA VAL A 274 9.00 -4.10 15.45
C VAL A 274 8.93 -3.34 16.78
N VAL A 275 9.73 -3.77 17.76
CA VAL A 275 9.98 -2.96 18.96
C VAL A 275 10.88 -1.82 18.52
N VAL A 276 10.30 -0.64 18.33
CA VAL A 276 11.07 0.59 18.14
C VAL A 276 11.69 0.93 19.50
N THR A 277 12.97 0.65 19.67
CA THR A 277 13.78 1.05 20.82
C THR A 277 14.28 2.48 20.67
#